data_5b19229ab9dcfaa9c1ca0bb929c1a3aa
#
_entry.id   5b19229ab9dcfaa9c1ca0bb929c1a3aa
#
_cell.length_a   1.000
_cell.length_b   1.000
_cell.length_c   1.000
_cell.angle_alpha   90.00
_cell.angle_beta   90.00
_cell.angle_gamma   90.00
#
_symmetry.space_group_name_H-M   'P 1'
#
loop_
_entity.id
_entity.type
_entity.pdbx_description
1 polymer ?
#
loop_
_entity_poly.entity_id
_entity_poly.type
_entity_poly.pdbx_seq_one_letter_code
_entity_poly.pdbx_strand_id
1 'polypeptide(L)'
;MCPDTLFVCSPHGENSGDGLFGRIADDLQDKGYSINPAVLPASLSDALLAHMLQMQDEQFNPAGIGREPRHMHNRFVRNDEICWITGESTAGRNWLRWAAELQTFLNRRLLLGLFSFESHFARYAPGAYYKRHLDAFRGDTNRVLSIVAYLNTDWAAADGGELVLYSDMTDRDGLRVSP
;
A
#
# COMPACT_ATOMS: atom_id res chain seq x y z
N MET A 1 -9.40 20.19 3.12
CA MET A 1 -8.97 19.29 2.02
C MET A 1 -7.98 18.34 2.65
N CYS A 2 -8.41 17.10 3.03
CA CYS A 2 -7.47 16.15 3.59
C CYS A 2 -6.53 15.73 2.46
N PRO A 3 -5.21 15.81 2.62
CA PRO A 3 -4.27 15.18 1.70
C PRO A 3 -4.48 13.66 1.71
N ASP A 4 -4.24 13.02 0.58
CA ASP A 4 -4.23 11.57 0.49
C ASP A 4 -3.23 11.04 1.52
N THR A 5 -3.73 10.24 2.47
CA THR A 5 -2.93 9.76 3.58
C THR A 5 -2.27 8.45 3.17
N LEU A 6 -0.95 8.37 3.24
CA LEU A 6 -0.18 7.21 2.80
C LEU A 6 0.62 6.59 3.95
N PHE A 7 0.58 5.27 4.02
CA PHE A 7 1.39 4.46 4.91
C PHE A 7 2.27 3.49 4.10
N VAL A 8 3.58 3.56 4.33
CA VAL A 8 4.56 2.67 3.68
C VAL A 8 5.27 1.84 4.72
N CYS A 9 5.39 0.54 4.50
CA CYS A 9 6.11 -0.37 5.37
C CYS A 9 7.12 -1.24 4.58
N SER A 10 8.25 -1.52 5.22
CA SER A 10 9.26 -2.46 4.75
C SER A 10 9.34 -3.69 5.69
N PRO A 11 9.83 -4.84 5.25
CA PRO A 11 9.82 -6.05 6.07
C PRO A 11 10.82 -6.02 7.22
N HIS A 12 10.48 -6.71 8.32
CA HIS A 12 11.24 -7.02 9.53
C HIS A 12 11.23 -6.02 10.71
N GLY A 13 10.50 -6.38 11.77
CA GLY A 13 10.55 -5.77 13.09
C GLY A 13 9.62 -6.45 14.10
N GLU A 14 10.14 -6.73 15.31
CA GLU A 14 9.31 -7.13 16.44
C GLU A 14 8.83 -5.88 17.19
N ASN A 15 7.56 -5.53 17.05
CA ASN A 15 6.93 -4.49 17.85
C ASN A 15 5.55 -4.95 18.33
N SER A 16 5.24 -4.70 19.60
CA SER A 16 3.87 -4.83 20.09
C SER A 16 2.95 -3.89 19.29
N GLY A 17 1.84 -4.41 18.78
CA GLY A 17 0.95 -3.70 17.84
C GLY A 17 0.56 -2.29 18.30
N ASP A 18 0.29 -2.10 19.59
CA ASP A 18 -0.13 -0.79 20.14
C ASP A 18 0.94 0.31 20.00
N GLY A 19 2.22 0.00 20.21
CA GLY A 19 3.31 0.97 20.05
C GLY A 19 3.55 1.36 18.59
N LEU A 20 3.39 0.42 17.67
CA LEU A 20 3.53 0.66 16.24
C LEU A 20 2.35 1.47 15.69
N PHE A 21 1.13 1.02 15.94
CA PHE A 21 -0.07 1.70 15.46
C PHE A 21 -0.21 3.11 16.04
N GLY A 22 0.29 3.31 17.28
CA GLY A 22 0.40 4.63 17.89
C GLY A 22 1.31 5.56 17.10
N ARG A 23 2.53 5.11 16.75
CA ARG A 23 3.46 5.91 15.93
C ARG A 23 2.88 6.23 14.55
N ILE A 24 2.23 5.25 13.92
CA ILE A 24 1.54 5.47 12.63
C ILE A 24 0.48 6.56 12.78
N ALA A 25 -0.36 6.49 13.81
CA ALA A 25 -1.41 7.46 14.04
C ALA A 25 -0.84 8.86 14.27
N ASP A 26 0.19 8.99 15.08
CA ASP A 26 0.84 10.28 15.38
C ASP A 26 1.47 10.87 14.10
N ASP A 27 2.18 10.07 13.31
CA ASP A 27 2.74 10.48 12.03
C ASP A 27 1.66 10.93 11.02
N LEU A 28 0.55 10.17 10.91
CA LEU A 28 -0.56 10.53 10.04
C LEU A 28 -1.21 11.85 10.45
N GLN A 29 -1.34 12.10 11.74
CA GLN A 29 -1.87 13.34 12.27
C GLN A 29 -0.95 14.53 12.00
N ASP A 30 0.36 14.34 12.16
CA ASP A 30 1.34 15.43 12.10
C ASP A 30 1.79 15.73 10.67
N LYS A 31 1.96 14.70 9.84
CA LYS A 31 2.60 14.77 8.52
C LYS A 31 1.68 14.40 7.37
N GLY A 32 0.57 13.70 7.64
CA GLY A 32 -0.30 13.11 6.62
C GLY A 32 0.24 11.81 6.01
N TYR A 33 1.42 11.36 6.41
CA TYR A 33 2.01 10.07 5.99
C TYR A 33 2.86 9.47 7.11
N SER A 34 3.07 8.14 7.06
CA SER A 34 3.95 7.42 7.97
C SER A 34 4.82 6.43 7.19
N ILE A 35 6.13 6.47 7.41
CA ILE A 35 7.10 5.57 6.79
C ILE A 35 7.76 4.75 7.89
N ASN A 36 7.58 3.45 7.84
CA ASN A 36 8.03 2.57 8.89
C ASN A 36 8.79 1.39 8.30
N PRO A 37 10.11 1.36 8.40
CA PRO A 37 10.86 0.16 8.08
C PRO A 37 10.49 -0.96 9.07
N ALA A 38 10.36 -2.17 8.57
CA ALA A 38 10.14 -3.36 9.38
C ALA A 38 8.85 -3.36 10.24
N VAL A 39 7.75 -2.89 9.69
CA VAL A 39 6.45 -2.72 10.37
C VAL A 39 5.66 -4.02 10.46
N LEU A 40 5.68 -4.83 9.41
CA LEU A 40 4.98 -6.09 9.43
C LEU A 40 5.73 -7.10 10.31
N PRO A 41 5.01 -7.90 11.12
CA PRO A 41 5.64 -9.06 11.75
C PRO A 41 6.36 -9.90 10.68
N ALA A 42 7.59 -10.32 10.96
CA ALA A 42 8.41 -11.09 10.00
C ALA A 42 7.64 -12.31 9.46
N SER A 43 6.94 -13.02 10.34
CA SER A 43 6.11 -14.17 9.93
C SER A 43 4.99 -13.81 8.96
N LEU A 44 4.48 -12.58 8.98
CA LEU A 44 3.46 -12.11 8.06
C LEU A 44 4.09 -11.71 6.71
N SER A 45 5.16 -10.92 6.72
CA SER A 45 5.86 -10.52 5.50
C SER A 45 6.40 -11.72 4.73
N ASP A 46 7.03 -12.67 5.44
CA ASP A 46 7.56 -13.89 4.83
C ASP A 46 6.45 -14.76 4.24
N ALA A 47 5.31 -14.90 4.94
CA ALA A 47 4.18 -15.65 4.43
C ALA A 47 3.53 -15.01 3.20
N LEU A 48 3.44 -13.66 3.16
CA LEU A 48 2.94 -12.93 1.99
C LEU A 48 3.88 -13.08 0.80
N LEU A 49 5.19 -12.91 1.01
CA LEU A 49 6.19 -13.09 -0.04
C LEU A 49 6.19 -14.53 -0.57
N ALA A 50 6.25 -15.52 0.32
CA ALA A 50 6.22 -16.92 -0.07
C ALA A 50 4.95 -17.27 -0.85
N HIS A 51 3.80 -16.74 -0.46
CA HIS A 51 2.55 -16.92 -1.18
C HIS A 51 2.62 -16.28 -2.57
N MET A 52 3.06 -15.03 -2.66
CA MET A 52 3.19 -14.32 -3.94
C MET A 52 4.12 -15.04 -4.92
N LEU A 53 5.25 -15.57 -4.44
CA LEU A 53 6.21 -16.31 -5.27
C LEU A 53 5.67 -17.67 -5.77
N GLN A 54 4.65 -18.22 -5.13
CA GLN A 54 3.99 -19.47 -5.55
C GLN A 54 2.81 -19.22 -6.50
N MET A 55 2.39 -17.97 -6.67
CA MET A 55 1.27 -17.63 -7.54
C MET A 55 1.66 -17.82 -9.01
N GLN A 56 0.69 -18.28 -9.81
CA GLN A 56 0.87 -18.43 -11.24
C GLN A 56 0.66 -17.09 -11.95
N ASP A 57 1.31 -16.90 -13.08
CA ASP A 57 1.22 -15.65 -13.86
C ASP A 57 -0.23 -15.31 -14.26
N GLU A 58 -1.05 -16.32 -14.54
CA GLU A 58 -2.46 -16.18 -14.91
C GLU A 58 -3.35 -15.59 -13.80
N GLN A 59 -2.87 -15.57 -12.55
CA GLN A 59 -3.57 -14.96 -11.41
C GLN A 59 -3.38 -13.45 -11.37
N PHE A 60 -2.36 -12.94 -12.07
CA PHE A 60 -2.10 -11.52 -12.18
C PHE A 60 -2.79 -10.94 -13.42
N ASN A 61 -3.46 -9.82 -13.22
CA ASN A 61 -4.15 -9.11 -14.28
C ASN A 61 -3.56 -7.71 -14.44
N PRO A 62 -3.50 -7.16 -15.66
CA PRO A 62 -3.11 -5.78 -15.86
C PRO A 62 -3.93 -4.86 -14.96
N ALA A 63 -3.23 -4.02 -14.20
CA ALA A 63 -3.90 -3.08 -13.32
C ALA A 63 -4.70 -2.03 -14.13
N GLY A 64 -5.92 -1.76 -13.68
CA GLY A 64 -6.78 -0.75 -14.28
C GLY A 64 -6.82 0.54 -13.50
N ILE A 65 -7.44 1.57 -14.09
CA ILE A 65 -7.71 2.86 -13.48
C ILE A 65 -9.22 3.01 -13.34
N GLY A 66 -9.68 3.42 -12.15
CA GLY A 66 -11.11 3.62 -11.88
C GLY A 66 -11.83 2.37 -11.41
N ARG A 67 -13.09 2.54 -11.01
CA ARG A 67 -14.02 1.47 -10.60
C ARG A 67 -15.06 1.20 -11.70
N GLU A 68 -15.61 -0.01 -11.69
CA GLU A 68 -16.78 -0.28 -12.55
C GLU A 68 -17.90 0.74 -12.31
N PRO A 69 -18.55 1.27 -13.39
CA PRO A 69 -18.39 0.94 -14.82
C PRO A 69 -17.30 1.75 -15.57
N ARG A 70 -16.43 2.49 -14.88
CA ARG A 70 -15.40 3.36 -15.47
C ARG A 70 -13.99 2.76 -15.42
N HIS A 71 -13.88 1.45 -15.23
CA HIS A 71 -12.60 0.76 -15.21
C HIS A 71 -11.97 0.81 -16.62
N MET A 72 -10.84 1.51 -16.74
CA MET A 72 -10.09 1.63 -18.00
C MET A 72 -8.67 1.12 -17.82
N HIS A 73 -8.23 0.27 -18.76
CA HIS A 73 -6.82 -0.07 -18.86
C HIS A 73 -6.09 1.03 -19.63
N ASN A 74 -5.31 1.84 -18.93
CA ASN A 74 -4.50 2.87 -19.55
C ASN A 74 -3.02 2.64 -19.28
N ARG A 75 -2.37 1.91 -20.19
CA ARG A 75 -0.95 1.56 -20.09
C ARG A 75 0.00 2.78 -20.12
N PHE A 76 -0.49 3.97 -20.49
CA PHE A 76 0.31 5.21 -20.39
C PHE A 76 0.35 5.79 -18.99
N VAL A 77 -0.51 5.35 -18.08
CA VAL A 77 -0.58 5.81 -16.70
C VAL A 77 0.01 4.77 -15.75
N ARG A 78 -0.32 3.48 -15.95
CA ARG A 78 0.23 2.35 -15.19
C ARG A 78 0.31 1.11 -16.06
N ASN A 79 1.31 0.28 -15.81
CA ASN A 79 1.51 -0.97 -16.54
C ASN A 79 1.99 -2.11 -15.65
N ASP A 80 1.72 -1.99 -14.36
CA ASP A 80 1.88 -3.07 -13.39
C ASP A 80 0.74 -4.09 -13.47
N GLU A 81 0.94 -5.23 -12.83
CA GLU A 81 -0.03 -6.30 -12.72
C GLU A 81 -0.42 -6.51 -11.27
N ILE A 82 -1.69 -6.81 -11.03
CA ILE A 82 -2.22 -7.00 -9.68
C ILE A 82 -2.95 -8.33 -9.54
N CYS A 83 -2.92 -8.86 -8.31
CA CYS A 83 -3.79 -9.95 -7.88
C CYS A 83 -4.43 -9.61 -6.54
N TRP A 84 -5.76 -9.64 -6.48
CA TRP A 84 -6.50 -9.30 -5.27
C TRP A 84 -6.20 -10.27 -4.12
N ILE A 85 -5.97 -9.72 -2.94
CA ILE A 85 -5.79 -10.50 -1.72
C ILE A 85 -7.18 -10.81 -1.15
N THR A 86 -7.48 -12.09 -1.12
CA THR A 86 -8.74 -12.62 -0.57
C THR A 86 -8.47 -13.42 0.71
N GLY A 87 -9.53 -13.84 1.39
CA GLY A 87 -9.44 -14.74 2.55
C GLY A 87 -9.19 -16.22 2.21
N GLU A 88 -8.90 -16.58 0.95
CA GLU A 88 -8.71 -17.98 0.52
C GLU A 88 -7.38 -18.54 1.02
N SER A 89 -6.29 -17.77 0.93
CA SER A 89 -4.99 -18.19 1.44
C SER A 89 -4.80 -17.86 2.92
N THR A 90 -3.95 -18.62 3.62
CA THR A 90 -3.60 -18.32 5.02
C THR A 90 -2.85 -16.97 5.13
N ALA A 91 -1.95 -16.69 4.20
CA ALA A 91 -1.24 -15.40 4.14
C ALA A 91 -2.21 -14.24 3.95
N GLY A 92 -3.16 -14.37 3.01
CA GLY A 92 -4.21 -13.37 2.79
C GLY A 92 -5.08 -13.14 4.04
N ARG A 93 -5.54 -14.21 4.70
CA ARG A 93 -6.31 -14.07 5.95
C ARG A 93 -5.55 -13.36 7.05
N ASN A 94 -4.27 -13.64 7.21
CA ASN A 94 -3.44 -13.01 8.23
C ASN A 94 -3.21 -11.53 7.92
N TRP A 95 -2.97 -11.18 6.66
CA TRP A 95 -2.89 -9.80 6.20
C TRP A 95 -4.20 -9.04 6.45
N LEU A 96 -5.33 -9.60 6.03
CA LEU A 96 -6.63 -8.96 6.21
C LEU A 96 -6.96 -8.74 7.69
N ARG A 97 -6.55 -9.65 8.57
CA ARG A 97 -6.69 -9.48 10.03
C ARG A 97 -5.83 -8.33 10.54
N TRP A 98 -4.55 -8.31 10.19
CA TRP A 98 -3.63 -7.25 10.59
C TRP A 98 -4.12 -5.87 10.11
N ALA A 99 -4.56 -5.78 8.86
CA ALA A 99 -5.12 -4.55 8.29
C ALA A 99 -6.40 -4.10 9.01
N ALA A 100 -7.27 -5.03 9.40
CA ALA A 100 -8.48 -4.74 10.18
C ALA A 100 -8.16 -4.24 11.61
N GLU A 101 -7.11 -4.76 12.24
CA GLU A 101 -6.64 -4.29 13.54
C GLU A 101 -6.11 -2.85 13.43
N LEU A 102 -5.28 -2.56 12.42
CA LEU A 102 -4.80 -1.21 12.14
C LEU A 102 -5.97 -0.26 11.82
N GLN A 103 -6.90 -0.64 10.96
CA GLN A 103 -8.11 0.12 10.64
C GLN A 103 -8.89 0.48 11.91
N THR A 104 -9.11 -0.50 12.78
CA THR A 104 -9.84 -0.31 14.04
C THR A 104 -9.11 0.68 14.95
N PHE A 105 -7.78 0.54 15.07
CA PHE A 105 -6.96 1.43 15.87
C PHE A 105 -7.00 2.87 15.35
N LEU A 106 -6.80 3.07 14.05
CA LEU A 106 -6.81 4.39 13.42
C LEU A 106 -8.18 5.06 13.51
N ASN A 107 -9.27 4.32 13.34
CA ASN A 107 -10.61 4.85 13.54
C ASN A 107 -10.84 5.35 14.96
N ARG A 108 -10.36 4.62 15.97
CA ARG A 108 -10.49 5.03 17.37
C ARG A 108 -9.60 6.24 17.72
N ARG A 109 -8.41 6.30 17.14
CA ARG A 109 -7.41 7.32 17.48
C ARG A 109 -7.60 8.61 16.70
N LEU A 110 -7.97 8.52 15.41
CA LEU A 110 -8.02 9.65 14.48
C LEU A 110 -9.41 9.96 13.93
N LEU A 111 -10.41 9.15 14.23
CA LEU A 111 -11.80 9.30 13.76
C LEU A 111 -11.93 9.36 12.22
N LEU A 112 -11.09 8.60 11.50
CA LEU A 112 -11.00 8.65 10.03
C LEU A 112 -12.23 8.10 9.31
N GLY A 113 -13.09 7.32 9.98
CA GLY A 113 -14.27 6.71 9.35
C GLY A 113 -13.92 5.65 8.30
N LEU A 114 -12.83 4.91 8.51
CA LEU A 114 -12.44 3.79 7.64
C LEU A 114 -13.42 2.63 7.85
N PHE A 115 -14.27 2.33 6.88
CA PHE A 115 -15.30 1.28 7.02
C PHE A 115 -15.10 0.08 6.09
N SER A 116 -14.21 0.21 5.09
CA SER A 116 -13.83 -0.88 4.19
C SER A 116 -12.40 -0.74 3.76
N PHE A 117 -11.78 -1.82 3.31
CA PHE A 117 -10.50 -1.79 2.62
C PHE A 117 -10.42 -2.89 1.56
N GLU A 118 -9.61 -2.65 0.55
CA GLU A 118 -9.26 -3.58 -0.52
C GLU A 118 -7.75 -3.72 -0.53
N SER A 119 -7.26 -4.90 -0.84
CA SER A 119 -5.82 -5.16 -0.91
C SER A 119 -5.47 -6.05 -2.10
N HIS A 120 -4.34 -5.79 -2.72
CA HIS A 120 -3.83 -6.61 -3.80
C HIS A 120 -2.30 -6.71 -3.73
N PHE A 121 -1.77 -7.80 -4.23
CA PHE A 121 -0.37 -7.86 -4.62
C PHE A 121 -0.19 -7.03 -5.88
N ALA A 122 0.90 -6.26 -5.95
CA ALA A 122 1.31 -5.55 -7.15
C ALA A 122 2.67 -6.05 -7.62
N ARG A 123 2.79 -6.38 -8.90
CA ARG A 123 4.02 -6.83 -9.53
C ARG A 123 4.42 -5.84 -10.60
N TYR A 124 5.63 -5.31 -10.47
CA TYR A 124 6.24 -4.39 -11.41
C TYR A 124 7.37 -5.11 -12.15
N ALA A 125 7.19 -5.43 -13.42
CA ALA A 125 8.26 -5.94 -14.27
C ALA A 125 9.33 -4.85 -14.52
N PRO A 126 10.55 -5.19 -14.94
CA PRO A 126 11.57 -4.22 -15.30
C PRO A 126 11.03 -3.16 -16.28
N GLY A 127 11.14 -1.87 -15.90
CA GLY A 127 10.59 -0.75 -16.66
C GLY A 127 9.10 -0.49 -16.47
N ALA A 128 8.41 -1.27 -15.62
CA ALA A 128 7.04 -0.97 -15.26
C ALA A 128 6.95 0.23 -14.31
N TYR A 129 5.81 0.90 -14.35
CA TYR A 129 5.61 2.13 -13.58
C TYR A 129 4.12 2.36 -13.27
N TYR A 130 3.90 3.18 -12.28
CA TYR A 130 2.65 3.87 -12.05
C TYR A 130 2.96 5.37 -11.90
N LYS A 131 2.48 6.17 -12.84
CA LYS A 131 2.76 7.62 -12.85
C LYS A 131 2.10 8.30 -11.67
N ARG A 132 2.61 9.49 -11.34
CA ARG A 132 2.02 10.38 -10.35
C ARG A 132 0.52 10.52 -10.58
N HIS A 133 -0.25 10.28 -9.54
CA HIS A 133 -1.72 10.31 -9.54
C HIS A 133 -2.23 10.72 -8.16
N LEU A 134 -3.51 10.97 -8.06
CA LEU A 134 -4.22 11.08 -6.79
C LEU A 134 -4.95 9.76 -6.54
N ASP A 135 -4.84 9.24 -5.34
CA ASP A 135 -5.52 8.00 -4.95
C ASP A 135 -7.03 8.18 -4.81
N ALA A 136 -7.47 9.38 -4.43
CA ALA A 136 -8.89 9.74 -4.39
C ALA A 136 -9.29 10.47 -5.67
N PHE A 137 -10.32 9.98 -6.35
CA PHE A 137 -10.92 10.72 -7.47
C PHE A 137 -11.75 11.90 -6.96
N ARG A 138 -11.74 13.02 -7.69
CA ARG A 138 -12.60 14.17 -7.36
C ARG A 138 -14.08 13.73 -7.34
N GLY A 139 -14.69 13.85 -6.16
CA GLY A 139 -16.09 13.46 -5.92
C GLY A 139 -16.29 12.03 -5.43
N ASP A 140 -15.23 11.23 -5.28
CA ASP A 140 -15.27 9.89 -4.68
C ASP A 140 -14.45 9.92 -3.38
N THR A 141 -15.13 10.03 -2.23
CA THR A 141 -14.51 10.21 -0.91
C THR A 141 -14.17 8.89 -0.22
N ASN A 142 -14.25 7.76 -0.95
CA ASN A 142 -14.19 6.44 -0.33
C ASN A 142 -12.76 5.97 0.02
N ARG A 143 -11.72 6.55 -0.59
CA ARG A 143 -10.33 6.23 -0.25
C ARG A 143 -9.75 7.32 0.64
N VAL A 144 -9.63 7.02 1.93
CA VAL A 144 -9.14 7.93 2.96
C VAL A 144 -7.68 7.65 3.29
N LEU A 145 -7.25 6.39 3.20
CA LEU A 145 -5.91 5.93 3.53
C LEU A 145 -5.44 4.91 2.51
N SER A 146 -4.22 5.06 2.02
CA SER A 146 -3.51 4.06 1.23
C SER A 146 -2.36 3.45 2.04
N ILE A 147 -2.15 2.14 1.89
CA ILE A 147 -1.07 1.41 2.53
C ILE A 147 -0.26 0.74 1.42
N VAL A 148 1.05 0.96 1.42
CA VAL A 148 2.00 0.24 0.55
C VAL A 148 2.94 -0.56 1.44
N ALA A 149 3.00 -1.86 1.23
CA ALA A 149 3.94 -2.76 1.89
C ALA A 149 4.88 -3.35 0.85
N TYR A 150 6.15 -3.02 0.94
CA TYR A 150 7.17 -3.63 0.12
C TYR A 150 7.51 -5.02 0.67
N LEU A 151 7.55 -6.01 -0.22
CA LEU A 151 7.92 -7.39 0.10
C LEU A 151 9.24 -7.79 -0.58
N ASN A 152 9.96 -6.82 -1.12
CA ASN A 152 11.20 -7.04 -1.81
C ASN A 152 12.28 -7.57 -0.85
N THR A 153 13.06 -8.54 -1.32
CA THR A 153 14.32 -8.97 -0.70
C THR A 153 15.47 -8.51 -1.58
N ASP A 154 16.62 -8.23 -0.97
CA ASP A 154 17.87 -7.90 -1.69
C ASP A 154 17.75 -6.71 -2.66
N TRP A 155 16.86 -5.74 -2.36
CA TRP A 155 16.67 -4.55 -3.18
C TRP A 155 17.92 -3.66 -3.20
N ALA A 156 18.27 -3.16 -4.38
CA ALA A 156 19.34 -2.18 -4.59
C ALA A 156 18.81 -0.94 -5.33
N ALA A 157 19.44 0.20 -5.12
CA ALA A 157 19.00 1.47 -5.73
C ALA A 157 18.94 1.44 -7.28
N ALA A 158 19.68 0.53 -7.92
CA ALA A 158 19.62 0.32 -9.37
C ALA A 158 18.34 -0.38 -9.85
N ASP A 159 17.62 -1.05 -8.94
CA ASP A 159 16.40 -1.79 -9.25
C ASP A 159 15.19 -0.86 -9.43
N GLY A 160 15.25 0.36 -8.88
CA GLY A 160 14.14 1.31 -8.92
C GLY A 160 12.97 0.86 -8.05
N GLY A 161 11.75 1.27 -8.41
CA GLY A 161 10.53 0.87 -7.71
C GLY A 161 10.20 1.73 -6.49
N GLU A 162 10.87 2.86 -6.32
CA GLU A 162 10.59 3.80 -5.24
C GLU A 162 9.18 4.39 -5.38
N LEU A 163 8.50 4.52 -4.28
CA LEU A 163 7.32 5.36 -4.17
C LEU A 163 7.74 6.80 -3.96
N VAL A 164 7.13 7.72 -4.70
CA VAL A 164 7.40 9.15 -4.55
C VAL A 164 6.15 9.85 -4.03
N LEU A 165 6.27 10.42 -2.83
CA LEU A 165 5.22 11.21 -2.19
C LEU A 165 5.39 12.68 -2.54
N TYR A 166 4.35 13.29 -3.04
CA TYR A 166 4.32 14.71 -3.37
C TYR A 166 3.42 15.46 -2.40
N SER A 167 3.88 16.57 -1.88
CA SER A 167 3.13 17.39 -0.93
C SER A 167 1.90 18.06 -1.57
N ASP A 168 2.02 18.47 -2.83
CA ASP A 168 0.95 19.11 -3.61
C ASP A 168 1.23 19.03 -5.11
N MET A 169 0.35 19.56 -5.94
CA MET A 169 0.46 19.54 -7.41
C MET A 169 1.67 20.31 -7.97
N THR A 170 2.26 21.21 -7.20
CA THR A 170 3.40 22.04 -7.61
C THR A 170 4.74 21.43 -7.20
N ASP A 171 4.74 20.52 -6.24
CA ASP A 171 5.92 19.76 -5.82
C ASP A 171 6.48 18.96 -7.00
N ARG A 172 7.75 19.13 -7.30
CA ARG A 172 8.42 18.47 -8.44
C ARG A 172 9.42 17.41 -8.00
N ASP A 173 9.90 17.51 -6.77
CA ASP A 173 10.96 16.64 -6.26
C ASP A 173 10.37 15.42 -5.53
N GLY A 174 9.39 15.64 -4.67
CA GLY A 174 8.74 14.61 -3.86
C GLY A 174 9.68 13.94 -2.85
N LEU A 175 9.11 13.24 -1.90
CA LEU A 175 9.84 12.39 -0.97
C LEU A 175 9.90 10.96 -1.53
N ARG A 176 11.13 10.46 -1.76
CA ARG A 176 11.34 9.09 -2.25
C ARG A 176 11.37 8.10 -1.08
N VAL A 177 10.62 7.03 -1.23
CA VAL A 177 10.57 5.92 -0.30
C VAL A 177 10.99 4.66 -1.04
N SER A 178 12.08 4.06 -0.59
CA SER A 178 12.65 2.84 -1.18
C SER A 178 11.91 1.59 -0.73
N PRO A 179 11.85 0.56 -1.58
CA PRO A 179 11.41 -0.78 -1.22
C PRO A 179 12.14 -1.40 -0.05
#